data_efd267276ed14df0c422b471cca28ce0
#
_entry.id   efd267276ed14df0c422b471cca28ce0
#
_cell.length_a   1.000
_cell.length_b   1.000
_cell.length_c   1.000
_cell.angle_alpha   90.00
_cell.angle_beta   90.00
_cell.angle_gamma   90.00
#
_symmetry.space_group_name_H-M   'P 1'
#
loop_
_entity.id
_entity.type
_entity.pdbx_description
1 polymer ?
#
loop_
_entity_poly.entity_id
_entity_poly.type
_entity_poly.pdbx_seq_one_letter_code
_entity_poly.pdbx_strand_id
1 'polypeptide(L)'
;MKQFRAFVTTETKKNTFNYSIQEKNLADLPKSDLLIKVQYSSLNYKDALSATGNKGVTKKYPHTPGIDAVGIVEESKNKNFPINSSVIVSGYDLGMNTPGGFSEYISVPSSWAVIKPDLLTSQDSMTIGTAGLTAGLCIKAIEDKKSIKGINAIVSGATGGVGSISVALLSKLGANVTAVTGKKNSHQFLKNLGAQQVIDRNQFLESVRRPIGKGLWDAAIDVAGGETLSSILCSLKY
;
A
#
# COMPACT_ATOMS: atom_id res chain seq x y z
N MET A 1 -28.47 1.42 -20.43
CA MET A 1 -27.71 0.95 -19.24
C MET A 1 -26.65 1.98 -18.92
N LYS A 2 -26.37 2.24 -17.65
CA LYS A 2 -25.33 3.24 -17.24
C LYS A 2 -23.96 2.67 -17.57
N GLN A 3 -23.18 3.41 -18.38
CA GLN A 3 -21.80 3.07 -18.75
C GLN A 3 -20.81 3.81 -17.85
N PHE A 4 -19.61 3.26 -17.73
CA PHE A 4 -18.50 3.84 -16.98
C PHE A 4 -17.16 3.41 -17.58
N ARG A 5 -16.10 4.18 -17.29
CA ARG A 5 -14.75 3.90 -17.77
C ARG A 5 -13.95 3.11 -16.73
N ALA A 6 -13.15 2.17 -17.23
CA ALA A 6 -12.23 1.40 -16.42
C ALA A 6 -10.90 1.18 -17.16
N PHE A 7 -9.80 1.13 -16.41
CA PHE A 7 -8.54 0.61 -16.89
C PHE A 7 -8.64 -0.91 -16.94
N VAL A 8 -8.49 -1.49 -18.12
CA VAL A 8 -8.65 -2.94 -18.32
C VAL A 8 -7.36 -3.54 -18.87
N THR A 9 -6.85 -4.55 -18.19
CA THR A 9 -5.77 -5.40 -18.69
C THR A 9 -6.38 -6.62 -19.35
N THR A 10 -5.92 -6.94 -20.57
CA THR A 10 -6.38 -8.07 -21.38
C THR A 10 -5.21 -8.96 -21.78
N GLU A 11 -5.36 -10.26 -21.62
CA GLU A 11 -4.40 -11.24 -22.15
C GLU A 11 -4.71 -11.49 -23.64
N THR A 12 -3.83 -11.01 -24.53
CA THR A 12 -4.02 -11.10 -26.00
C THR A 12 -3.47 -12.38 -26.58
N LYS A 13 -2.36 -12.88 -26.02
CA LYS A 13 -1.74 -14.19 -26.29
C LYS A 13 -1.23 -14.73 -24.97
N LYS A 14 -0.92 -16.01 -24.90
CA LYS A 14 -0.37 -16.63 -23.69
C LYS A 14 0.78 -15.80 -23.12
N ASN A 15 0.60 -15.28 -21.91
CA ASN A 15 1.55 -14.41 -21.19
C ASN A 15 1.88 -13.07 -21.90
N THR A 16 1.01 -12.58 -22.79
CA THR A 16 1.14 -11.26 -23.41
C THR A 16 -0.06 -10.41 -23.02
N PHE A 17 0.19 -9.30 -22.36
CA PHE A 17 -0.83 -8.45 -21.76
C PHE A 17 -0.80 -7.05 -22.37
N ASN A 18 -1.99 -6.54 -22.71
CA ASN A 18 -2.21 -5.16 -23.11
C ASN A 18 -3.18 -4.50 -22.14
N TYR A 19 -3.12 -3.20 -22.01
CA TYR A 19 -4.03 -2.44 -21.16
C TYR A 19 -4.55 -1.21 -21.90
N SER A 20 -5.80 -0.84 -21.60
CA SER A 20 -6.46 0.34 -22.16
C SER A 20 -7.58 0.82 -21.27
N ILE A 21 -7.98 2.07 -21.44
CA ILE A 21 -9.25 2.55 -20.86
C ILE A 21 -10.38 2.05 -21.76
N GLN A 22 -11.36 1.37 -21.15
CA GLN A 22 -12.52 0.81 -21.84
C GLN A 22 -13.81 1.26 -21.19
N GLU A 23 -14.86 1.41 -21.99
CA GLU A 23 -16.23 1.55 -21.50
C GLU A 23 -16.80 0.18 -21.09
N LYS A 24 -17.40 0.14 -19.92
CA LYS A 24 -18.07 -1.03 -19.34
C LYS A 24 -19.49 -0.65 -18.91
N ASN A 25 -20.34 -1.66 -18.72
CA ASN A 25 -21.67 -1.46 -18.16
C ASN A 25 -21.69 -1.79 -16.68
N LEU A 26 -22.51 -1.12 -15.87
CA LEU A 26 -22.68 -1.48 -14.46
C LEU A 26 -23.12 -2.95 -14.27
N ALA A 27 -23.84 -3.50 -15.23
CA ALA A 27 -24.26 -4.91 -15.24
C ALA A 27 -23.07 -5.90 -15.32
N ASP A 28 -21.89 -5.45 -15.77
CA ASP A 28 -20.68 -6.27 -15.87
C ASP A 28 -19.95 -6.41 -14.51
N LEU A 29 -20.32 -5.57 -13.53
CA LEU A 29 -19.78 -5.65 -12.18
C LEU A 29 -20.38 -6.84 -11.42
N PRO A 30 -19.63 -7.44 -10.47
CA PRO A 30 -20.16 -8.48 -9.59
C PRO A 30 -21.41 -7.98 -8.86
N LYS A 31 -22.42 -8.85 -8.71
CA LYS A 31 -23.57 -8.54 -7.85
C LYS A 31 -23.14 -8.64 -6.38
N SER A 32 -23.01 -7.52 -5.70
CA SER A 32 -22.57 -7.46 -4.32
C SER A 32 -23.47 -6.57 -3.44
N ASP A 33 -23.01 -6.19 -2.24
CA ASP A 33 -23.82 -5.42 -1.30
C ASP A 33 -23.79 -3.93 -1.57
N LEU A 34 -22.64 -3.41 -2.01
CA LEU A 34 -22.43 -2.00 -2.25
C LEU A 34 -22.03 -1.75 -3.70
N LEU A 35 -22.69 -0.79 -4.35
CA LEU A 35 -22.20 -0.14 -5.57
C LEU A 35 -21.62 1.21 -5.16
N ILE A 36 -20.32 1.42 -5.46
CA ILE A 36 -19.57 2.60 -5.05
C ILE A 36 -19.10 3.34 -6.30
N LYS A 37 -19.43 4.64 -6.39
CA LYS A 37 -18.86 5.55 -7.37
C LYS A 37 -17.51 6.02 -6.87
N VAL A 38 -16.43 5.55 -7.51
CA VAL A 38 -15.06 5.83 -7.12
C VAL A 38 -14.71 7.29 -7.38
N GLN A 39 -14.10 7.95 -6.40
CA GLN A 39 -13.56 9.30 -6.51
C GLN A 39 -12.05 9.28 -6.69
N TYR A 40 -11.34 8.44 -5.91
CA TYR A 40 -9.90 8.26 -5.97
C TYR A 40 -9.53 6.79 -5.73
N SER A 41 -8.37 6.42 -6.24
CA SER A 41 -7.68 5.16 -5.98
C SER A 41 -6.21 5.44 -5.73
N SER A 42 -5.50 4.57 -5.01
CA SER A 42 -4.05 4.66 -4.81
C SER A 42 -3.29 3.76 -5.79
N LEU A 43 -1.99 3.99 -5.92
CA LEU A 43 -1.09 3.16 -6.73
C LEU A 43 -0.24 2.28 -5.83
N ASN A 44 -0.33 0.96 -6.01
CA ASN A 44 0.44 -0.02 -5.26
C ASN A 44 1.23 -0.93 -6.20
N TYR A 45 2.32 -1.52 -5.71
CA TYR A 45 3.11 -2.49 -6.47
C TYR A 45 2.25 -3.68 -6.97
N LYS A 46 1.27 -4.09 -6.18
CA LYS A 46 0.33 -5.16 -6.52
C LYS A 46 -0.52 -4.80 -7.75
N ASP A 47 -0.90 -3.55 -7.90
CA ASP A 47 -1.65 -3.08 -9.08
C ASP A 47 -0.81 -3.18 -10.35
N ALA A 48 0.48 -2.83 -10.27
CA ALA A 48 1.41 -3.00 -11.39
C ALA A 48 1.58 -4.49 -11.75
N LEU A 49 1.70 -5.39 -10.77
CA LEU A 49 1.76 -6.83 -11.00
C LEU A 49 0.47 -7.34 -11.69
N SER A 50 -0.71 -6.90 -11.23
CA SER A 50 -1.98 -7.22 -11.86
C SER A 50 -2.03 -6.70 -13.31
N ALA A 51 -1.66 -5.43 -13.52
CA ALA A 51 -1.67 -4.81 -14.85
C ALA A 51 -0.69 -5.45 -15.83
N THR A 52 0.40 -6.05 -15.37
CA THR A 52 1.42 -6.71 -16.21
C THR A 52 1.23 -8.22 -16.33
N GLY A 53 0.13 -8.77 -15.81
CA GLY A 53 -0.22 -10.16 -16.02
C GLY A 53 0.36 -11.17 -15.05
N ASN A 54 0.77 -10.75 -13.85
CA ASN A 54 1.26 -11.67 -12.84
C ASN A 54 0.13 -12.56 -12.31
N LYS A 55 0.15 -13.84 -12.69
CA LYS A 55 -0.87 -14.83 -12.30
C LYS A 55 -0.90 -15.16 -10.81
N GLY A 56 0.14 -14.81 -10.05
CA GLY A 56 0.16 -14.88 -8.58
C GLY A 56 -0.73 -13.81 -7.93
N VAL A 57 -1.05 -12.74 -8.66
CA VAL A 57 -1.91 -11.65 -8.19
C VAL A 57 -3.29 -11.76 -8.83
N THR A 58 -3.37 -11.81 -10.17
CA THR A 58 -4.63 -11.87 -10.91
C THR A 58 -4.67 -13.13 -11.76
N LYS A 59 -5.62 -14.01 -11.48
CA LYS A 59 -5.71 -15.32 -12.12
C LYS A 59 -6.40 -15.28 -13.49
N LYS A 60 -7.38 -14.40 -13.68
CA LYS A 60 -8.23 -14.32 -14.88
C LYS A 60 -8.23 -12.92 -15.48
N TYR A 61 -8.18 -12.86 -16.81
CA TYR A 61 -8.27 -11.63 -17.61
C TYR A 61 -9.43 -11.77 -18.62
N PRO A 62 -10.06 -10.68 -19.09
CA PRO A 62 -9.73 -9.26 -18.78
C PRO A 62 -10.00 -8.89 -17.33
N HIS A 63 -9.20 -7.95 -16.78
CA HIS A 63 -9.30 -7.53 -15.38
C HIS A 63 -9.01 -6.04 -15.20
N THR A 64 -9.61 -5.44 -14.16
CA THR A 64 -9.38 -4.06 -13.74
C THR A 64 -8.63 -4.07 -12.41
N PRO A 65 -7.36 -3.59 -12.36
CA PRO A 65 -6.58 -3.46 -11.12
C PRO A 65 -7.10 -2.36 -10.19
N GLY A 66 -6.40 -2.15 -9.07
CA GLY A 66 -6.67 -1.11 -8.07
C GLY A 66 -7.14 -1.72 -6.76
N ILE A 67 -6.20 -1.98 -5.83
CA ILE A 67 -6.50 -2.64 -4.54
C ILE A 67 -7.07 -1.70 -3.49
N ASP A 68 -7.12 -0.40 -3.77
CA ASP A 68 -7.68 0.64 -2.91
C ASP A 68 -8.68 1.49 -3.68
N ALA A 69 -9.74 1.90 -3.02
CA ALA A 69 -10.68 2.88 -3.54
C ALA A 69 -11.34 3.68 -2.42
N VAL A 70 -11.64 4.94 -2.69
CA VAL A 70 -12.54 5.76 -1.90
C VAL A 70 -13.63 6.31 -2.82
N GLY A 71 -14.86 6.34 -2.34
CA GLY A 71 -15.97 6.80 -3.17
C GLY A 71 -17.27 6.95 -2.40
N ILE A 72 -18.33 7.21 -3.15
CA ILE A 72 -19.67 7.44 -2.63
C ILE A 72 -20.53 6.20 -2.92
N VAL A 73 -21.25 5.74 -1.92
CA VAL A 73 -22.22 4.63 -2.06
C VAL A 73 -23.40 5.11 -2.91
N GLU A 74 -23.63 4.50 -4.08
CA GLU A 74 -24.80 4.75 -4.93
C GLU A 74 -25.93 3.72 -4.68
N GLU A 75 -25.56 2.46 -4.40
CA GLU A 75 -26.53 1.41 -4.03
C GLU A 75 -26.01 0.64 -2.82
N SER A 76 -26.92 0.27 -1.91
CA SER A 76 -26.57 -0.46 -0.70
C SER A 76 -27.66 -1.45 -0.31
N LYS A 77 -27.23 -2.67 0.07
CA LYS A 77 -28.07 -3.67 0.75
C LYS A 77 -27.81 -3.71 2.27
N ASN A 78 -26.91 -2.86 2.79
CA ASN A 78 -26.53 -2.84 4.19
C ASN A 78 -26.82 -1.45 4.79
N LYS A 79 -27.73 -1.38 5.77
CA LYS A 79 -28.16 -0.15 6.46
C LYS A 79 -27.03 0.63 7.13
N ASN A 80 -25.91 -0.05 7.45
CA ASN A 80 -24.74 0.61 8.03
C ASN A 80 -23.94 1.44 7.01
N PHE A 81 -24.22 1.29 5.71
CA PHE A 81 -23.63 2.04 4.63
C PHE A 81 -24.74 2.70 3.80
N PRO A 82 -25.34 3.78 4.29
CA PRO A 82 -26.42 4.46 3.57
C PRO A 82 -25.96 5.00 2.23
N ILE A 83 -26.89 5.14 1.29
CA ILE A 83 -26.65 5.85 0.01
C ILE A 83 -26.14 7.26 0.32
N ASN A 84 -25.21 7.74 -0.47
CA ASN A 84 -24.45 8.99 -0.31
C ASN A 84 -23.40 8.99 0.82
N SER A 85 -23.22 7.90 1.58
CA SER A 85 -22.09 7.82 2.49
C SER A 85 -20.76 7.69 1.74
N SER A 86 -19.71 8.33 2.27
CA SER A 86 -18.35 8.19 1.78
C SER A 86 -17.68 6.99 2.42
N VAL A 87 -17.08 6.10 1.61
CA VAL A 87 -16.49 4.85 2.08
C VAL A 87 -15.11 4.63 1.49
N ILE A 88 -14.27 3.92 2.25
CA ILE A 88 -12.96 3.43 1.83
C ILE A 88 -13.03 1.92 1.72
N VAL A 89 -12.43 1.37 0.68
CA VAL A 89 -12.19 -0.07 0.49
C VAL A 89 -10.70 -0.24 0.23
N SER A 90 -10.02 -1.06 1.07
CA SER A 90 -8.59 -1.34 0.94
C SER A 90 -8.31 -2.81 1.16
N GLY A 91 -7.58 -3.43 0.22
CA GLY A 91 -7.18 -4.83 0.32
C GLY A 91 -8.28 -5.82 -0.04
N TYR A 92 -8.40 -6.89 0.75
CA TYR A 92 -9.23 -8.05 0.41
C TYR A 92 -8.87 -8.60 -0.99
N ASP A 93 -9.88 -8.88 -1.84
CA ASP A 93 -9.67 -9.34 -3.21
C ASP A 93 -9.88 -8.22 -4.26
N LEU A 94 -10.07 -6.96 -3.81
CA LEU A 94 -10.24 -5.81 -4.70
C LEU A 94 -9.01 -5.65 -5.60
N GLY A 95 -9.21 -5.50 -6.90
CA GLY A 95 -8.13 -5.31 -7.88
C GLY A 95 -7.25 -6.54 -8.12
N MET A 96 -7.56 -7.69 -7.47
CA MET A 96 -6.85 -8.97 -7.67
C MET A 96 -7.67 -9.92 -8.55
N ASN A 97 -8.81 -10.44 -8.08
CA ASN A 97 -9.74 -11.25 -8.88
C ASN A 97 -11.14 -10.60 -8.92
N THR A 98 -11.40 -9.60 -8.06
CA THR A 98 -12.57 -8.73 -8.13
C THR A 98 -12.16 -7.42 -8.81
N PRO A 99 -12.95 -6.87 -9.76
CA PRO A 99 -12.65 -5.60 -10.43
C PRO A 99 -12.34 -4.48 -9.43
N GLY A 100 -11.23 -3.80 -9.65
CA GLY A 100 -10.62 -2.87 -8.69
C GLY A 100 -10.91 -1.40 -8.94
N GLY A 101 -10.24 -0.57 -8.12
CA GLY A 101 -10.45 0.88 -8.02
C GLY A 101 -9.96 1.70 -9.22
N PHE A 102 -9.26 1.10 -10.21
CA PHE A 102 -8.91 1.79 -11.45
C PHE A 102 -10.10 1.86 -12.42
N SER A 103 -11.27 2.20 -11.87
CA SER A 103 -12.53 2.35 -12.58
C SER A 103 -13.40 3.40 -11.91
N GLU A 104 -14.40 3.92 -12.63
CA GLU A 104 -15.35 4.89 -12.07
C GLU A 104 -16.36 4.23 -11.10
N TYR A 105 -16.50 2.89 -11.14
CA TYR A 105 -17.39 2.12 -10.26
C TYR A 105 -16.76 0.81 -9.82
N ILE A 106 -17.02 0.45 -8.57
CA ILE A 106 -16.75 -0.87 -8.01
C ILE A 106 -18.00 -1.42 -7.34
N SER A 107 -18.12 -2.75 -7.31
CA SER A 107 -19.17 -3.43 -6.54
C SER A 107 -18.54 -4.48 -5.64
N VAL A 108 -18.75 -4.32 -4.32
CA VAL A 108 -18.02 -5.07 -3.28
C VAL A 108 -18.93 -5.51 -2.14
N PRO A 109 -18.56 -6.57 -1.39
CA PRO A 109 -19.20 -6.90 -0.13
C PRO A 109 -19.10 -5.74 0.87
N SER A 110 -20.14 -5.49 1.63
CA SER A 110 -20.15 -4.43 2.64
C SER A 110 -19.12 -4.64 3.76
N SER A 111 -18.69 -5.88 3.99
CA SER A 111 -17.63 -6.22 4.94
C SER A 111 -16.23 -5.74 4.52
N TRP A 112 -16.04 -5.31 3.26
CA TRP A 112 -14.78 -4.75 2.77
C TRP A 112 -14.70 -3.23 2.94
N ALA A 113 -15.82 -2.59 3.20
CA ALA A 113 -15.92 -1.15 3.29
C ALA A 113 -15.84 -0.66 4.73
N VAL A 114 -15.26 0.52 4.90
CA VAL A 114 -15.35 1.31 6.13
C VAL A 114 -15.87 2.70 5.80
N ILE A 115 -16.65 3.30 6.71
CA ILE A 115 -17.03 4.71 6.56
C ILE A 115 -15.76 5.55 6.60
N LYS A 116 -15.61 6.44 5.63
CA LYS A 116 -14.48 7.37 5.59
C LYS A 116 -14.59 8.34 6.79
N PRO A 117 -13.52 8.47 7.62
CA PRO A 117 -13.51 9.47 8.68
C PRO A 117 -13.68 10.89 8.14
N ASP A 118 -14.47 11.73 8.82
CA ASP A 118 -14.74 13.12 8.38
C ASP A 118 -13.49 13.99 8.33
N LEU A 119 -12.49 13.69 9.17
CA LEU A 119 -11.20 14.39 9.19
C LEU A 119 -10.31 14.14 7.97
N LEU A 120 -10.62 13.14 7.15
CA LEU A 120 -9.86 12.81 5.95
C LEU A 120 -10.63 13.27 4.70
N THR A 121 -9.95 13.93 3.79
CA THR A 121 -10.46 14.08 2.42
C THR A 121 -10.40 12.75 1.68
N SER A 122 -11.16 12.60 0.60
CA SER A 122 -11.06 11.41 -0.25
C SER A 122 -9.65 11.27 -0.84
N GLN A 123 -9.00 12.38 -1.19
CA GLN A 123 -7.63 12.39 -1.70
C GLN A 123 -6.64 11.94 -0.63
N ASP A 124 -6.73 12.44 0.62
CA ASP A 124 -5.86 12.03 1.71
C ASP A 124 -6.01 10.54 2.03
N SER A 125 -7.25 10.04 2.00
CA SER A 125 -7.54 8.61 2.21
C SER A 125 -6.76 7.73 1.24
N MET A 126 -6.64 8.12 -0.03
CA MET A 126 -5.91 7.35 -1.04
C MET A 126 -4.41 7.69 -1.07
N THR A 127 -4.01 8.85 -0.58
CA THR A 127 -2.59 9.16 -0.31
C THR A 127 -2.04 8.25 0.79
N ILE A 128 -2.85 7.95 1.80
CA ILE A 128 -2.53 6.96 2.83
C ILE A 128 -2.59 5.53 2.22
N GLY A 129 -3.74 5.13 1.70
CA GLY A 129 -3.98 3.84 1.05
C GLY A 129 -3.46 2.62 1.82
N THR A 130 -3.28 1.52 1.13
CA THR A 130 -2.69 0.28 1.69
C THR A 130 -1.28 0.51 2.23
N ALA A 131 -0.49 1.38 1.62
CA ALA A 131 0.88 1.65 2.08
C ALA A 131 0.90 2.31 3.46
N GLY A 132 0.05 3.32 3.68
CA GLY A 132 -0.05 4.00 4.97
C GLY A 132 -0.69 3.12 6.04
N LEU A 133 -1.71 2.33 5.70
CA LEU A 133 -2.29 1.34 6.61
C LEU A 133 -1.23 0.34 7.07
N THR A 134 -0.43 -0.19 6.14
CA THR A 134 0.66 -1.13 6.45
C THR A 134 1.71 -0.49 7.37
N ALA A 135 2.15 0.73 7.05
CA ALA A 135 3.07 1.48 7.91
C ALA A 135 2.49 1.69 9.33
N GLY A 136 1.22 2.09 9.42
CA GLY A 136 0.52 2.27 10.70
C GLY A 136 0.46 0.99 11.53
N LEU A 137 0.18 -0.15 10.90
CA LEU A 137 0.17 -1.46 11.58
C LEU A 137 1.57 -1.85 12.08
N CYS A 138 2.64 -1.58 11.30
CA CYS A 138 4.00 -1.80 11.74
C CYS A 138 4.36 -0.92 12.96
N ILE A 139 3.98 0.35 12.92
CA ILE A 139 4.19 1.29 14.03
C ILE A 139 3.45 0.80 15.29
N LYS A 140 2.18 0.44 15.14
CA LYS A 140 1.37 -0.09 16.24
C LYS A 140 2.00 -1.34 16.86
N ALA A 141 2.50 -2.27 16.04
CA ALA A 141 3.16 -3.47 16.52
C ALA A 141 4.45 -3.16 17.34
N ILE A 142 5.17 -2.10 16.99
CA ILE A 142 6.32 -1.63 17.77
C ILE A 142 5.84 -1.01 19.09
N GLU A 143 4.85 -0.11 19.06
CA GLU A 143 4.30 0.56 20.25
C GLU A 143 3.76 -0.43 21.28
N ASP A 144 3.14 -1.51 20.84
CA ASP A 144 2.64 -2.56 21.73
C ASP A 144 3.75 -3.29 22.52
N LYS A 145 5.01 -3.16 22.09
CA LYS A 145 6.17 -3.81 22.73
C LYS A 145 7.04 -2.83 23.50
N LYS A 146 7.19 -1.59 23.00
CA LYS A 146 8.07 -0.57 23.60
C LYS A 146 7.68 0.84 23.15
N SER A 147 8.02 1.84 23.95
CA SER A 147 7.92 3.24 23.54
C SER A 147 8.76 3.51 22.30
N ILE A 148 8.19 4.22 21.33
CA ILE A 148 8.92 4.64 20.10
C ILE A 148 9.86 5.81 20.37
N LYS A 149 9.57 6.65 21.35
CA LYS A 149 10.36 7.84 21.64
C LYS A 149 11.79 7.46 22.06
N GLY A 150 12.77 7.97 21.33
CA GLY A 150 14.20 7.80 21.61
C GLY A 150 14.82 6.48 21.15
N ILE A 151 14.05 5.54 20.58
CA ILE A 151 14.63 4.29 20.04
C ILE A 151 15.39 4.53 18.74
N ASN A 152 16.37 3.68 18.46
CA ASN A 152 17.03 3.63 17.16
C ASN A 152 16.26 2.66 16.26
N ALA A 153 15.61 3.19 15.21
CA ALA A 153 14.83 2.41 14.27
C ALA A 153 15.47 2.41 12.88
N ILE A 154 15.44 1.27 12.21
CA ILE A 154 15.89 1.15 10.81
C ILE A 154 14.70 0.84 9.90
N VAL A 155 14.65 1.49 8.74
CA VAL A 155 13.63 1.28 7.71
C VAL A 155 14.31 0.94 6.40
N SER A 156 14.08 -0.26 5.86
CA SER A 156 14.53 -0.64 4.53
C SER A 156 13.51 -0.27 3.46
N GLY A 157 13.95 -0.23 2.19
CA GLY A 157 13.06 0.19 1.09
C GLY A 157 12.42 1.55 1.35
N ALA A 158 13.14 2.43 2.04
CA ALA A 158 12.64 3.66 2.64
C ALA A 158 12.02 4.66 1.66
N THR A 159 12.28 4.55 0.36
CA THR A 159 11.72 5.41 -0.70
C THR A 159 10.42 4.86 -1.31
N GLY A 160 9.97 3.67 -0.91
CA GLY A 160 8.69 3.11 -1.32
C GLY A 160 7.53 3.67 -0.49
N GLY A 161 6.28 3.34 -0.87
CA GLY A 161 5.08 3.82 -0.18
C GLY A 161 5.11 3.52 1.32
N VAL A 162 5.23 2.25 1.71
CA VAL A 162 5.30 1.85 3.14
C VAL A 162 6.53 2.44 3.83
N GLY A 163 7.72 2.34 3.19
CA GLY A 163 8.96 2.79 3.79
C GLY A 163 8.99 4.29 4.08
N SER A 164 8.56 5.14 3.14
CA SER A 164 8.56 6.59 3.30
C SER A 164 7.58 7.06 4.40
N ILE A 165 6.39 6.47 4.43
CA ILE A 165 5.41 6.77 5.49
C ILE A 165 5.93 6.26 6.84
N SER A 166 6.58 5.09 6.90
CA SER A 166 7.20 4.58 8.13
C SER A 166 8.29 5.50 8.66
N VAL A 167 9.16 6.03 7.79
CA VAL A 167 10.18 7.02 8.17
C VAL A 167 9.52 8.25 8.79
N ALA A 168 8.52 8.81 8.13
CA ALA A 168 7.82 10.01 8.61
C ALA A 168 7.12 9.77 9.96
N LEU A 169 6.41 8.66 10.13
CA LEU A 169 5.69 8.33 11.36
C LEU A 169 6.67 8.07 12.53
N LEU A 170 7.69 7.24 12.33
CA LEU A 170 8.71 6.96 13.36
C LEU A 170 9.41 8.24 13.81
N SER A 171 9.81 9.09 12.87
CA SER A 171 10.42 10.37 13.17
C SER A 171 9.49 11.29 13.97
N LYS A 172 8.23 11.41 13.54
CA LYS A 172 7.22 12.23 14.24
C LYS A 172 6.95 11.74 15.66
N LEU A 173 7.05 10.43 15.90
CA LEU A 173 6.90 9.80 17.22
C LEU A 173 8.19 9.86 18.05
N GLY A 174 9.26 10.47 17.55
CA GLY A 174 10.48 10.75 18.26
C GLY A 174 11.53 9.64 18.23
N ALA A 175 11.47 8.71 17.28
CA ALA A 175 12.54 7.74 17.05
C ALA A 175 13.74 8.36 16.31
N ASN A 176 14.92 7.80 16.53
CA ASN A 176 16.12 8.05 15.74
C ASN A 176 16.10 7.16 14.50
N VAL A 177 15.66 7.69 13.37
CA VAL A 177 15.39 6.88 12.18
C VAL A 177 16.59 6.82 11.25
N THR A 178 17.04 5.60 10.95
CA THR A 178 17.97 5.30 9.85
C THR A 178 17.20 4.72 8.67
N ALA A 179 17.27 5.38 7.52
CA ALA A 179 16.61 4.97 6.29
C ALA A 179 17.62 4.30 5.36
N VAL A 180 17.29 3.10 4.84
CA VAL A 180 18.11 2.36 3.87
C VAL A 180 17.46 2.41 2.50
N THR A 181 18.21 2.87 1.49
CA THR A 181 17.72 2.99 0.11
C THR A 181 18.82 2.69 -0.92
N GLY A 182 18.46 2.11 -2.06
CA GLY A 182 19.35 1.99 -3.22
C GLY A 182 19.24 3.17 -4.20
N LYS A 183 18.45 4.21 -3.88
CA LYS A 183 18.21 5.36 -4.76
C LYS A 183 19.00 6.58 -4.27
N LYS A 184 20.18 6.80 -4.83
CA LYS A 184 21.09 7.90 -4.43
C LYS A 184 20.45 9.29 -4.44
N ASN A 185 19.59 9.58 -5.41
CA ASN A 185 18.93 10.89 -5.56
C ASN A 185 17.80 11.13 -4.53
N SER A 186 17.50 10.17 -3.65
CA SER A 186 16.39 10.27 -2.70
C SER A 186 16.83 10.58 -1.28
N HIS A 187 18.12 10.84 -1.04
CA HIS A 187 18.63 11.12 0.31
C HIS A 187 17.97 12.36 0.92
N GLN A 188 17.88 13.46 0.16
CA GLN A 188 17.25 14.69 0.66
C GLN A 188 15.76 14.49 0.95
N PHE A 189 15.05 13.73 0.11
CA PHE A 189 13.65 13.38 0.34
C PHE A 189 13.48 12.66 1.70
N LEU A 190 14.30 11.65 1.99
CA LEU A 190 14.25 10.92 3.25
C LEU A 190 14.64 11.77 4.46
N LYS A 191 15.61 12.68 4.29
CA LYS A 191 15.95 13.68 5.32
C LYS A 191 14.77 14.60 5.62
N ASN A 192 14.07 15.08 4.60
CA ASN A 192 12.90 15.94 4.77
C ASN A 192 11.73 15.20 5.46
N LEU A 193 11.64 13.87 5.34
CA LEU A 193 10.70 13.04 6.09
C LEU A 193 11.13 12.82 7.55
N GLY A 194 12.33 13.27 7.94
CA GLY A 194 12.83 13.21 9.30
C GLY A 194 13.83 12.07 9.57
N ALA A 195 14.35 11.37 8.54
CA ALA A 195 15.44 10.42 8.74
C ALA A 195 16.69 11.14 9.27
N GLN A 196 17.19 10.72 10.44
CA GLN A 196 18.45 11.24 10.97
C GLN A 196 19.66 10.77 10.17
N GLN A 197 19.59 9.53 9.69
CA GLN A 197 20.61 8.94 8.84
C GLN A 197 19.99 8.31 7.61
N VAL A 198 20.67 8.43 6.46
CA VAL A 198 20.32 7.73 5.22
C VAL A 198 21.54 6.96 4.76
N ILE A 199 21.39 5.67 4.57
CA ILE A 199 22.46 4.75 4.18
C ILE A 199 22.13 4.14 2.82
N ASP A 200 23.13 4.08 1.92
CA ASP A 200 23.01 3.31 0.69
C ASP A 200 22.88 1.81 1.01
N ARG A 201 22.00 1.12 0.30
CA ARG A 201 21.74 -0.31 0.54
C ARG A 201 23.00 -1.17 0.46
N ASN A 202 23.88 -0.92 -0.50
CA ASN A 202 25.11 -1.72 -0.66
C ASN A 202 26.08 -1.45 0.49
N GLN A 203 26.22 -0.18 0.91
CA GLN A 203 27.01 0.19 2.09
C GLN A 203 26.47 -0.47 3.36
N PHE A 204 25.14 -0.52 3.53
CA PHE A 204 24.53 -1.22 4.65
C PHE A 204 24.87 -2.71 4.64
N LEU A 205 24.70 -3.39 3.51
CA LEU A 205 25.04 -4.82 3.37
C LEU A 205 26.51 -5.12 3.66
N GLU A 206 27.41 -4.24 3.22
CA GLU A 206 28.86 -4.36 3.49
C GLU A 206 29.18 -4.17 4.97
N SER A 207 28.48 -3.27 5.66
CA SER A 207 28.72 -3.00 7.09
C SER A 207 28.30 -4.12 8.05
N VAL A 208 27.41 -5.02 7.62
CA VAL A 208 26.81 -6.09 8.45
C VAL A 208 27.21 -7.49 7.95
N ARG A 209 28.41 -7.66 7.39
CA ARG A 209 28.90 -8.96 6.89
C ARG A 209 29.20 -10.01 7.96
N ARG A 210 29.12 -9.68 9.27
CA ARG A 210 29.39 -10.62 10.37
C ARG A 210 28.09 -11.29 10.83
N PRO A 211 28.11 -12.63 11.06
CA PRO A 211 26.90 -13.37 11.48
C PRO A 211 26.32 -12.91 12.82
N ILE A 212 27.14 -12.32 13.68
CA ILE A 212 26.72 -11.72 14.96
C ILE A 212 27.27 -10.31 14.99
N GLY A 213 26.41 -9.33 14.70
CA GLY A 213 26.73 -7.91 14.78
C GLY A 213 26.55 -7.37 16.20
N LYS A 214 27.05 -6.15 16.44
CA LYS A 214 26.61 -5.37 17.60
C LYS A 214 25.14 -5.01 17.37
N GLY A 215 24.27 -5.23 18.36
CA GLY A 215 22.89 -4.75 18.32
C GLY A 215 22.86 -3.21 18.18
N LEU A 216 22.43 -2.73 17.02
CA LEU A 216 22.40 -1.30 16.68
C LEU A 216 20.98 -0.72 16.77
N TRP A 217 19.99 -1.55 16.41
CA TRP A 217 18.61 -1.10 16.23
C TRP A 217 17.69 -1.71 17.28
N ASP A 218 16.83 -0.89 17.85
CA ASP A 218 15.80 -1.30 18.80
C ASP A 218 14.53 -1.83 18.09
N ALA A 219 14.31 -1.39 16.86
CA ALA A 219 13.21 -1.84 16.00
C ALA A 219 13.57 -1.70 14.52
N ALA A 220 12.89 -2.47 13.69
CA ALA A 220 13.05 -2.42 12.23
C ALA A 220 11.70 -2.51 11.51
N ILE A 221 11.57 -1.79 10.39
CA ILE A 221 10.50 -2.00 9.41
C ILE A 221 11.18 -2.36 8.10
N ASP A 222 10.97 -3.61 7.67
CA ASP A 222 11.57 -4.10 6.44
C ASP A 222 10.51 -4.29 5.34
N VAL A 223 10.77 -3.68 4.17
CA VAL A 223 9.95 -3.84 2.96
C VAL A 223 10.78 -4.26 1.74
N ALA A 224 12.06 -4.57 1.95
CA ALA A 224 12.97 -5.00 0.90
C ALA A 224 13.13 -6.51 0.84
N GLY A 225 13.15 -7.18 1.98
CA GLY A 225 13.39 -8.63 2.09
C GLY A 225 14.83 -9.05 1.77
N GLY A 226 15.00 -10.34 1.53
CA GLY A 226 16.27 -10.94 1.09
C GLY A 226 17.46 -10.63 2.02
N GLU A 227 18.62 -10.35 1.42
CA GLU A 227 19.86 -10.03 2.15
C GLU A 227 19.72 -8.82 3.08
N THR A 228 18.90 -7.84 2.70
CA THR A 228 18.65 -6.66 3.53
C THR A 228 17.97 -7.05 4.83
N LEU A 229 16.93 -7.88 4.77
CA LEU A 229 16.26 -8.39 5.96
C LEU A 229 17.21 -9.22 6.84
N SER A 230 17.99 -10.12 6.25
CA SER A 230 18.97 -10.93 6.98
C SER A 230 19.98 -10.03 7.72
N SER A 231 20.50 -9.00 7.06
CA SER A 231 21.42 -8.04 7.67
C SER A 231 20.80 -7.23 8.79
N ILE A 232 19.53 -6.83 8.63
CA ILE A 232 18.77 -6.16 9.68
C ILE A 232 18.64 -7.05 10.91
N LEU A 233 18.22 -8.32 10.74
CA LEU A 233 18.04 -9.27 11.84
C LEU A 233 19.35 -9.50 12.62
N CYS A 234 20.51 -9.59 11.92
CA CYS A 234 21.82 -9.70 12.56
C CYS A 234 22.26 -8.46 13.35
N SER A 235 21.59 -7.32 13.16
CA SER A 235 21.95 -6.04 13.78
C SER A 235 20.89 -5.50 14.76
N LEU A 236 19.80 -6.23 15.00
CA LEU A 236 18.84 -5.90 16.05
C LEU A 236 19.42 -6.16 17.44
N LYS A 237 19.00 -5.35 18.42
CA LYS A 237 19.26 -5.59 19.85
C LYS A 237 18.35 -6.70 20.37
N TYR A 238 18.84 -7.46 21.31
CA TYR A 238 18.06 -8.47 22.04
C TYR A 238 17.14 -7.82 23.06
#